data_ff65b6dd5fc08fca64a79a17850d8a38
#
_entry.id   ff65b6dd5fc08fca64a79a17850d8a38
#
_cell.length_a   1.000
_cell.length_b   1.000
_cell.length_c   1.000
_cell.angle_alpha   90.00
_cell.angle_beta   90.00
_cell.angle_gamma   90.00
#
_symmetry.space_group_name_H-M   'P 1'
#
loop_
_entity.id
_entity.type
_entity.pdbx_description
1 polymer ?
#
loop_
_entity_poly.entity_id
_entity_poly.type
_entity_poly.pdbx_seq_one_letter_code
_entity_poly.pdbx_strand_id
1 'polypeptide(L)'
;GKPFTVVGDGSQSRDFLYVSDVARAFLAAAETPKTGRIYNLGAGNPQTVNRLVQLLGGDVVYIPKRPGEPDCTHADISRISSELGWKPQLSFEEGVARIVANIDYWRNAPLWDSDSIAKATKTWFEFMTPQG
;
A
#
# COMPACT_ATOMS: atom_id res chain seq x y z
N GLY A 1 -5.38 -21.55 -4.96
CA GLY A 1 -4.83 -20.31 -5.15
C GLY A 1 -4.22 -20.07 -6.51
N LYS A 2 -4.38 -18.84 -7.01
CA LYS A 2 -3.59 -18.33 -8.14
C LYS A 2 -2.34 -17.64 -7.59
N PRO A 3 -1.22 -17.60 -8.33
CA PRO A 3 -0.03 -16.88 -7.90
C PRO A 3 -0.29 -15.37 -7.77
N PHE A 4 0.44 -14.72 -6.87
CA PHE A 4 0.45 -13.26 -6.76
C PHE A 4 1.15 -12.64 -7.96
N THR A 5 0.55 -11.60 -8.52
CA THR A 5 1.16 -10.83 -9.62
C THR A 5 1.95 -9.67 -9.03
N VAL A 6 3.26 -9.66 -9.23
CA VAL A 6 4.19 -8.64 -8.72
C VAL A 6 4.76 -7.82 -9.87
N VAL A 7 4.62 -6.50 -9.80
CA VAL A 7 5.16 -5.57 -10.79
C VAL A 7 6.67 -5.41 -10.59
N GLY A 8 7.44 -5.44 -11.65
CA GLY A 8 8.92 -5.37 -11.60
C GLY A 8 9.50 -6.59 -10.88
N ASP A 9 10.50 -6.37 -10.06
CA ASP A 9 11.17 -7.39 -9.24
C ASP A 9 10.63 -7.45 -7.79
N GLY A 10 9.61 -6.64 -7.46
CA GLY A 10 9.03 -6.57 -6.12
C GLY A 10 9.88 -5.83 -5.08
N SER A 11 10.98 -5.20 -5.47
CA SER A 11 11.85 -4.41 -4.58
C SER A 11 11.26 -3.05 -4.21
N GLN A 12 10.28 -2.55 -4.99
CA GLN A 12 9.60 -1.31 -4.68
C GLN A 12 8.93 -1.36 -3.31
N SER A 13 9.01 -0.26 -2.57
CA SER A 13 8.49 -0.17 -1.20
C SER A 13 7.33 0.80 -1.09
N ARG A 14 6.44 0.52 -0.14
CA ARG A 14 5.28 1.34 0.19
C ARG A 14 5.17 1.50 1.70
N ASP A 15 4.69 2.64 2.12
CA ASP A 15 4.43 2.92 3.53
C ASP A 15 3.03 2.42 3.89
N PHE A 16 2.94 1.11 4.14
CA PHE A 16 1.68 0.44 4.44
C PHE A 16 1.16 0.84 5.81
N LEU A 17 -0.05 1.37 5.85
CA LEU A 17 -0.74 1.74 7.08
C LEU A 17 -2.05 0.94 7.20
N TYR A 18 -2.26 0.30 8.34
CA TYR A 18 -3.48 -0.47 8.56
C TYR A 18 -4.70 0.46 8.74
N VAL A 19 -5.84 0.06 8.19
CA VAL A 19 -7.04 0.91 8.08
C VAL A 19 -7.57 1.43 9.42
N SER A 20 -7.43 0.67 10.53
CA SER A 20 -7.84 1.17 11.85
C SER A 20 -6.95 2.31 12.35
N ASP A 21 -5.68 2.36 11.95
CA ASP A 21 -4.78 3.46 12.27
C ASP A 21 -5.17 4.72 11.51
N VAL A 22 -5.59 4.56 10.24
CA VAL A 22 -6.18 5.66 9.45
C VAL A 22 -7.44 6.20 10.14
N ALA A 23 -8.36 5.33 10.54
CA ALA A 23 -9.59 5.74 11.23
C ALA A 23 -9.28 6.53 12.52
N ARG A 24 -8.30 6.09 13.31
CA ARG A 24 -7.87 6.82 14.51
C ARG A 24 -7.26 8.18 14.20
N ALA A 25 -6.55 8.30 13.08
CA ALA A 25 -6.03 9.61 12.66
C ALA A 25 -7.15 10.59 12.32
N PHE A 26 -8.21 10.12 11.63
CA PHE A 26 -9.40 10.94 11.36
C PHE A 26 -10.10 11.38 12.65
N LEU A 27 -10.25 10.48 13.62
CA LEU A 27 -10.83 10.84 14.93
C LEU A 27 -9.97 11.89 15.64
N ALA A 28 -8.66 11.70 15.71
CA ALA A 28 -7.76 12.68 16.32
C ALA A 28 -7.81 14.05 15.61
N ALA A 29 -7.95 14.05 14.28
CA ALA A 29 -8.10 15.28 13.52
C ALA A 29 -9.46 15.96 13.73
N ALA A 30 -10.53 15.20 14.00
CA ALA A 30 -11.85 15.76 14.31
C ALA A 30 -11.94 16.35 15.72
N GLU A 31 -11.17 15.81 16.65
CA GLU A 31 -11.16 16.25 18.07
C GLU A 31 -10.20 17.42 18.35
N THR A 32 -9.28 17.73 17.42
CA THR A 32 -8.30 18.81 17.64
C THR A 32 -8.92 20.20 17.40
N PRO A 33 -8.54 21.19 18.22
CA PRO A 33 -8.90 22.61 17.96
C PRO A 33 -8.12 23.22 16.78
N LYS A 34 -7.11 22.52 16.25
CA LYS A 34 -6.28 23.02 15.14
C LYS A 34 -7.03 22.87 13.82
N THR A 35 -7.38 24.00 13.19
CA THR A 35 -8.09 24.03 11.90
C THR A 35 -7.16 24.36 10.73
N GLY A 36 -7.58 24.05 9.51
CA GLY A 36 -6.84 24.38 8.28
C GLY A 36 -5.49 23.67 8.15
N ARG A 37 -5.30 22.52 8.82
CA ARG A 37 -4.07 21.73 8.78
C ARG A 37 -4.17 20.58 7.80
N ILE A 38 -3.03 20.27 7.17
CA ILE A 38 -2.86 19.08 6.32
C ILE A 38 -1.85 18.17 7.04
N TYR A 39 -2.24 16.90 7.20
CA TYR A 39 -1.42 15.86 7.81
C TYR A 39 -1.19 14.71 6.84
N ASN A 40 0.06 14.28 6.72
CA ASN A 40 0.38 13.02 6.05
C ASN A 40 0.13 11.84 7.01
N LEU A 41 -0.30 10.72 6.44
CA LEU A 41 -0.49 9.45 7.15
C LEU A 41 0.40 8.37 6.53
N GLY A 42 1.04 7.58 7.37
CA GLY A 42 1.86 6.44 7.00
C GLY A 42 2.30 5.68 8.24
N ALA A 43 2.91 4.53 8.05
CA ALA A 43 3.52 3.78 9.15
C ALA A 43 4.92 4.31 9.53
N GLY A 44 5.53 5.13 8.64
CA GLY A 44 6.89 5.64 8.82
C GLY A 44 7.98 4.57 8.62
N ASN A 45 7.62 3.42 8.07
CA ASN A 45 8.51 2.27 7.86
C ASN A 45 8.14 1.53 6.55
N PRO A 46 8.54 2.06 5.38
CA PRO A 46 8.21 1.45 4.10
C PRO A 46 8.67 0.00 4.00
N GLN A 47 7.78 -0.87 3.51
CA GLN A 47 8.04 -2.28 3.31
C GLN A 47 8.00 -2.63 1.83
N THR A 48 8.81 -3.62 1.41
CA THR A 48 8.85 -4.06 0.02
C THR A 48 7.61 -4.89 -0.34
N VAL A 49 7.25 -4.89 -1.63
CA VAL A 49 6.19 -5.78 -2.13
C VAL A 49 6.58 -7.23 -1.94
N ASN A 50 7.87 -7.59 -2.11
CA ASN A 50 8.37 -8.93 -1.82
C ASN A 50 8.13 -9.34 -0.35
N ARG A 51 8.32 -8.40 0.60
CA ARG A 51 8.01 -8.66 2.02
C ARG A 51 6.53 -8.92 2.25
N LEU A 52 5.65 -8.16 1.58
CA LEU A 52 4.21 -8.38 1.64
C LEU A 52 3.85 -9.79 1.15
N VAL A 53 4.32 -10.17 -0.03
CA VAL A 53 4.03 -11.49 -0.61
C VAL A 53 4.60 -12.62 0.24
N GLN A 54 5.79 -12.45 0.82
CA GLN A 54 6.37 -13.41 1.75
C GLN A 54 5.46 -13.66 2.97
N LEU A 55 4.85 -12.60 3.51
CA LEU A 55 3.92 -12.71 4.66
C LEU A 55 2.58 -13.33 4.28
N LEU A 56 2.10 -13.06 3.07
CA LEU A 56 0.85 -13.65 2.55
C LEU A 56 1.03 -15.14 2.21
N GLY A 57 2.23 -15.55 1.83
CA GLY A 57 2.53 -16.89 1.34
C GLY A 57 1.96 -17.15 -0.05
N GLY A 58 2.50 -18.10 -0.77
CA GLY A 58 2.07 -18.52 -2.10
C GLY A 58 3.06 -18.21 -3.21
N ASP A 59 2.71 -18.66 -4.41
CA ASP A 59 3.55 -18.48 -5.60
C ASP A 59 3.48 -17.05 -6.14
N VAL A 60 4.50 -16.64 -6.90
CA VAL A 60 4.62 -15.29 -7.45
C VAL A 60 4.86 -15.36 -8.95
N VAL A 61 4.21 -14.47 -9.70
CA VAL A 61 4.49 -14.18 -11.10
C VAL A 61 4.88 -12.72 -11.23
N TYR A 62 6.06 -12.47 -11.78
CA TYR A 62 6.54 -11.12 -12.03
C TYR A 62 6.07 -10.62 -13.39
N ILE A 63 5.60 -9.37 -13.44
CA ILE A 63 5.15 -8.67 -14.65
C ILE A 63 6.01 -7.41 -14.86
N PRO A 64 6.03 -6.84 -16.08
CA PRO A 64 6.86 -5.68 -16.38
C PRO A 64 6.65 -4.51 -15.44
N LYS A 65 7.74 -3.82 -15.06
CA LYS A 65 7.71 -2.59 -14.28
C LYS A 65 6.94 -1.51 -15.06
N ARG A 66 6.09 -0.77 -14.36
CA ARG A 66 5.33 0.33 -14.95
C ARG A 66 6.18 1.59 -15.02
N PRO A 67 6.25 2.27 -16.18
CA PRO A 67 6.94 3.55 -16.29
C PRO A 67 6.34 4.59 -15.34
N GLY A 68 7.20 5.41 -14.71
CA GLY A 68 6.77 6.48 -13.81
C GLY A 68 6.26 6.03 -12.44
N GLU A 69 6.26 4.74 -12.14
CA GLU A 69 5.92 4.26 -10.80
C GLU A 69 7.11 4.48 -9.84
N PRO A 70 6.88 5.15 -8.68
CA PRO A 70 7.96 5.43 -7.73
C PRO A 70 8.50 4.15 -7.09
N ASP A 71 9.81 4.07 -6.90
CA ASP A 71 10.46 2.95 -6.23
C ASP A 71 10.15 2.91 -4.72
N CYS A 72 9.94 4.07 -4.10
CA CYS A 72 9.57 4.17 -2.69
C CYS A 72 8.49 5.25 -2.48
N THR A 73 7.49 4.96 -1.66
CA THR A 73 6.61 5.95 -1.06
C THR A 73 6.78 5.92 0.45
N HIS A 74 7.01 7.09 1.05
CA HIS A 74 7.23 7.24 2.48
C HIS A 74 6.58 8.52 2.96
N ALA A 75 5.72 8.44 3.95
CA ALA A 75 5.07 9.60 4.54
C ALA A 75 5.90 10.19 5.67
N ASP A 76 6.15 11.50 5.65
CA ASP A 76 6.61 12.21 6.83
C ASP A 76 5.41 12.46 7.77
N ILE A 77 5.38 11.70 8.86
CA ILE A 77 4.33 11.77 9.89
C ILE A 77 4.69 12.68 11.07
N SER A 78 5.79 13.43 11.01
CA SER A 78 6.29 14.27 12.09
C SER A 78 5.23 15.26 12.58
N ARG A 79 4.52 15.91 11.65
CA ARG A 79 3.51 16.90 11.98
C ARG A 79 2.31 16.29 12.72
N ILE A 80 1.72 15.20 12.23
CA ILE A 80 0.58 14.58 12.92
C ILE A 80 0.99 14.04 14.28
N SER A 81 2.20 13.48 14.40
CA SER A 81 2.71 12.96 15.66
C SER A 81 2.91 14.07 16.69
N SER A 82 3.51 15.21 16.29
CA SER A 82 3.77 16.31 17.22
C SER A 82 2.52 17.12 17.57
N GLU A 83 1.61 17.32 16.61
CA GLU A 83 0.44 18.18 16.80
C GLU A 83 -0.78 17.43 17.37
N LEU A 84 -0.99 16.17 17.03
CA LEU A 84 -2.13 15.37 17.46
C LEU A 84 -1.76 14.21 18.38
N GLY A 85 -0.47 13.97 18.63
CA GLY A 85 -0.01 12.82 19.42
C GLY A 85 -0.28 11.47 18.73
N TRP A 86 -0.71 11.48 17.45
CA TRP A 86 -1.05 10.27 16.73
C TRP A 86 0.20 9.52 16.28
N LYS A 87 0.14 8.20 16.40
CA LYS A 87 1.15 7.26 15.87
C LYS A 87 0.46 5.99 15.40
N PRO A 88 1.02 5.29 14.39
CA PRO A 88 0.55 3.96 14.03
C PRO A 88 0.71 3.02 15.24
N GLN A 89 -0.26 2.14 15.45
CA GLN A 89 -0.26 1.19 16.57
C GLN A 89 -0.05 -0.25 16.13
N LEU A 90 -0.33 -0.54 14.84
CA LEU A 90 -0.15 -1.88 14.30
C LEU A 90 1.12 -1.94 13.47
N SER A 91 1.91 -2.98 13.69
CA SER A 91 3.03 -3.32 12.81
C SER A 91 2.51 -3.79 11.45
N PHE A 92 3.40 -3.79 10.46
CA PHE A 92 3.08 -4.31 9.13
C PHE A 92 2.67 -5.78 9.19
N GLU A 93 3.40 -6.60 9.94
CA GLU A 93 3.14 -8.02 10.14
C GLU A 93 1.78 -8.28 10.79
N GLU A 94 1.44 -7.54 11.84
CA GLU A 94 0.13 -7.64 12.50
C GLU A 94 -1.01 -7.24 11.57
N GLY A 95 -0.82 -6.19 10.78
CA GLY A 95 -1.78 -5.73 9.77
C GLY A 95 -2.06 -6.81 8.73
N VAL A 96 -1.00 -7.42 8.17
CA VAL A 96 -1.10 -8.50 7.20
C VAL A 96 -1.79 -9.73 7.82
N ALA A 97 -1.39 -10.12 9.04
CA ALA A 97 -2.00 -11.26 9.74
C ALA A 97 -3.52 -11.06 9.95
N ARG A 98 -3.97 -9.84 10.27
CA ARG A 98 -5.40 -9.51 10.39
C ARG A 98 -6.15 -9.63 9.07
N ILE A 99 -5.54 -9.21 7.96
CA ILE A 99 -6.15 -9.35 6.62
C ILE A 99 -6.30 -10.83 6.28
N VAL A 100 -5.25 -11.63 6.50
CA VAL A 100 -5.28 -13.08 6.24
C VAL A 100 -6.34 -13.78 7.11
N ALA A 101 -6.44 -13.42 8.38
CA ALA A 101 -7.47 -13.97 9.29
C ALA A 101 -8.91 -13.65 8.85
N ASN A 102 -9.11 -12.56 8.07
CA ASN A 102 -10.40 -12.14 7.55
C ASN A 102 -10.53 -12.35 6.03
N ILE A 103 -9.73 -13.22 5.44
CA ILE A 103 -9.66 -13.40 3.98
C ILE A 103 -11.01 -13.81 3.36
N ASP A 104 -11.84 -14.50 4.11
CA ASP A 104 -13.18 -14.93 3.65
C ASP A 104 -14.09 -13.75 3.30
N TYR A 105 -13.93 -12.59 3.93
CA TYR A 105 -14.63 -11.37 3.55
C TYR A 105 -14.35 -10.96 2.10
N TRP A 106 -13.14 -11.26 1.60
CA TRP A 106 -12.68 -10.91 0.26
C TRP A 106 -12.91 -12.03 -0.77
N ARG A 107 -13.54 -13.13 -0.40
CA ARG A 107 -13.72 -14.31 -1.26
C ARG A 107 -14.33 -14.01 -2.62
N ASN A 108 -15.22 -13.03 -2.69
CA ASN A 108 -15.92 -12.63 -3.91
C ASN A 108 -15.32 -11.37 -4.57
N ALA A 109 -14.15 -10.92 -4.11
CA ALA A 109 -13.48 -9.78 -4.73
C ALA A 109 -13.02 -10.13 -6.16
N PRO A 110 -13.01 -9.16 -7.11
CA PRO A 110 -12.48 -9.37 -8.44
C PRO A 110 -11.02 -9.84 -8.39
N LEU A 111 -10.70 -10.85 -9.19
CA LEU A 111 -9.32 -11.35 -9.31
C LEU A 111 -8.63 -10.67 -10.49
N TRP A 112 -7.41 -10.22 -10.25
CA TRP A 112 -6.52 -9.70 -11.28
C TRP A 112 -5.46 -10.76 -11.62
N ASP A 113 -5.21 -10.95 -12.92
CA ASP A 113 -4.14 -11.79 -13.46
C ASP A 113 -3.28 -10.97 -14.43
N SER A 114 -2.20 -11.58 -14.95
CA SER A 114 -1.26 -10.89 -15.84
C SER A 114 -1.96 -10.27 -17.06
N ASP A 115 -2.91 -10.97 -17.66
CA ASP A 115 -3.59 -10.53 -18.89
C ASP A 115 -4.54 -9.37 -18.62
N SER A 116 -5.35 -9.47 -17.57
CA SER A 116 -6.27 -8.39 -17.16
C SER A 116 -5.52 -7.14 -16.72
N ILE A 117 -4.39 -7.28 -16.01
CA ILE A 117 -3.52 -6.17 -15.64
C ILE A 117 -2.90 -5.54 -16.89
N ALA A 118 -2.33 -6.34 -17.81
CA ALA A 118 -1.74 -5.83 -19.04
C ALA A 118 -2.75 -5.02 -19.87
N LYS A 119 -3.99 -5.53 -20.00
CA LYS A 119 -5.08 -4.82 -20.69
C LYS A 119 -5.44 -3.50 -19.98
N ALA A 120 -5.61 -3.53 -18.67
CA ALA A 120 -5.99 -2.34 -17.88
C ALA A 120 -4.90 -1.26 -17.87
N THR A 121 -3.62 -1.63 -17.95
CA THR A 121 -2.49 -0.70 -17.92
C THR A 121 -1.95 -0.31 -19.30
N LYS A 122 -2.55 -0.80 -20.39
CA LYS A 122 -2.09 -0.52 -21.77
C LYS A 122 -1.91 0.98 -22.04
N THR A 123 -2.92 1.78 -21.74
CA THR A 123 -2.90 3.23 -21.91
C THR A 123 -1.79 3.88 -21.05
N TRP A 124 -1.59 3.41 -19.84
CA TRP A 124 -0.48 3.89 -19.00
C TRP A 124 0.87 3.72 -19.68
N PHE A 125 1.15 2.53 -20.23
CA PHE A 125 2.41 2.28 -20.95
C PHE A 125 2.55 3.15 -22.20
N GLU A 126 1.46 3.37 -22.95
CA GLU A 126 1.46 4.22 -24.15
C GLU A 126 1.86 5.68 -23.85
N PHE A 127 1.39 6.24 -22.73
CA PHE A 127 1.63 7.65 -22.40
C PHE A 127 2.87 7.88 -21.51
N MET A 128 3.28 6.90 -20.70
CA MET A 128 4.35 7.06 -19.73
C MET A 128 5.69 6.49 -20.18
N THR A 129 5.72 5.72 -21.27
CA THR A 129 6.98 5.28 -21.86
C THR A 129 7.60 6.44 -22.64
N PRO A 130 8.86 6.87 -22.33
CA PRO A 130 9.52 7.92 -23.10
C PRO A 130 9.51 7.53 -24.59
N GLN A 131 8.99 8.41 -25.43
CA GLN A 131 9.15 8.33 -26.87
C GLN A 131 10.60 8.64 -27.15
N GLY A 132 11.43 7.61 -27.50
CA GLY A 132 12.84 7.73 -27.81
C GLY A 132 13.12 8.60 -29.03
#